data_70a87f3221c3c25212a66bb9231f823d
#
_entry.id   70a87f3221c3c25212a66bb9231f823d
#
_cell.length_a   1.000
_cell.length_b   1.000
_cell.length_c   1.000
_cell.angle_alpha   90.00
_cell.angle_beta   90.00
_cell.angle_gamma   90.00
#
_symmetry.space_group_name_H-M   'P 1'
#
loop_
_entity.id
_entity.type
_entity.pdbx_description
1 polymer ?
#
loop_
_entity_poly.entity_id
_entity_poly.type
_entity_poly.pdbx_seq_one_letter_code
_entity_poly.pdbx_strand_id
1 'polypeptide(L)'
;MPYWALGRLMDLAEDLAGMTGCTNPPVERKSMVVMAGDHGVVADGVSAYPQEVTVQMVANIATGGASINALARQVGATVTVVDMGVAGDLSALGDAVLSRKVAPGTASIARGPAMSPEQAVQALEAGIEVARGLAPTTDVFGTGEMGIGNTTPSSAIVAAVSGSPPAEVTGRGTGLDDEQLRYKARVVEQCLRVNGFTPGVAGTGDGDGVGLLARLGGFEIGGIAGLILGAAAARRPVVIDGFISTAGALVAQAVCPASTEYMIAAHRSVEQGHRIALETLGKKPLLDMDLRLGEGTGAALAMNLVDAAKRVLTEVATFDEAAVSQRS
;
A
#
# COMPACT_ATOMS: atom_id res chain seq x y z
N MET A 1 -16.68 -1.95 30.20
CA MET A 1 -17.14 -3.12 29.40
C MET A 1 -16.33 -4.35 29.76
N PRO A 2 -16.80 -5.60 29.47
CA PRO A 2 -16.01 -6.80 29.70
C PRO A 2 -14.70 -6.76 28.89
N TYR A 3 -13.63 -7.32 29.48
CA TYR A 3 -12.31 -7.37 28.88
C TYR A 3 -12.35 -7.98 27.46
N TRP A 4 -11.78 -7.30 26.49
CA TRP A 4 -11.73 -7.68 25.06
C TRP A 4 -13.07 -7.97 24.38
N ALA A 5 -14.20 -7.44 24.89
CA ALA A 5 -15.53 -7.69 24.32
C ALA A 5 -15.72 -7.15 22.90
N LEU A 6 -14.92 -6.17 22.47
CA LEU A 6 -14.89 -5.63 21.11
C LEU A 6 -13.76 -6.23 20.24
N GLY A 7 -13.08 -7.27 20.74
CA GLY A 7 -12.06 -7.99 20.01
C GLY A 7 -10.99 -7.07 19.40
N ARG A 8 -10.71 -7.24 18.12
CA ARG A 8 -9.66 -6.50 17.40
C ARG A 8 -9.84 -4.98 17.33
N LEU A 9 -11.03 -4.45 17.64
CA LEU A 9 -11.19 -3.00 17.76
C LEU A 9 -10.48 -2.46 19.00
N MET A 10 -10.32 -3.30 20.04
CA MET A 10 -9.52 -2.96 21.22
C MET A 10 -8.03 -2.97 20.89
N ASP A 11 -7.56 -3.99 20.14
CA ASP A 11 -6.18 -4.04 19.69
C ASP A 11 -5.83 -2.78 18.87
N LEU A 12 -6.72 -2.40 17.95
CA LEU A 12 -6.56 -1.17 17.15
C LEU A 12 -6.51 0.09 18.02
N ALA A 13 -7.32 0.17 19.07
CA ALA A 13 -7.32 1.31 19.99
C ALA A 13 -5.97 1.42 20.74
N GLU A 14 -5.42 0.29 21.20
CA GLU A 14 -4.09 0.24 21.83
C GLU A 14 -2.99 0.60 20.84
N ASP A 15 -3.04 0.04 19.61
CA ASP A 15 -2.09 0.35 18.54
C ASP A 15 -2.06 1.85 18.24
N LEU A 16 -3.22 2.50 18.12
CA LEU A 16 -3.32 3.94 17.87
C LEU A 16 -2.69 4.76 19.01
N ALA A 17 -2.93 4.37 20.26
CA ALA A 17 -2.30 5.03 21.42
C ALA A 17 -0.77 4.85 21.40
N GLY A 18 -0.29 3.65 21.06
CA GLY A 18 1.14 3.36 20.93
C GLY A 18 1.81 4.14 19.80
N MET A 19 1.23 4.13 18.60
CA MET A 19 1.74 4.85 17.42
C MET A 19 1.87 6.35 17.69
N THR A 20 0.85 6.94 18.30
CA THR A 20 0.80 8.40 18.54
C THR A 20 1.47 8.82 19.84
N GLY A 21 1.67 7.88 20.78
CA GLY A 21 2.13 8.14 22.13
C GLY A 21 1.10 8.92 22.97
N CYS A 22 -0.19 8.78 22.66
CA CYS A 22 -1.26 9.56 23.25
C CYS A 22 -2.50 8.67 23.52
N THR A 23 -3.06 8.75 24.72
CA THR A 23 -4.31 8.03 25.08
C THR A 23 -5.57 8.65 24.46
N ASN A 24 -5.47 9.84 23.88
CA ASN A 24 -6.47 10.45 23.01
C ASN A 24 -5.85 10.70 21.62
N PRO A 25 -5.63 9.63 20.81
CA PRO A 25 -4.92 9.74 19.57
C PRO A 25 -5.64 10.65 18.58
N PRO A 26 -4.93 11.61 17.94
CA PRO A 26 -5.51 12.39 16.86
C PRO A 26 -5.72 11.50 15.64
N VAL A 27 -6.96 11.47 15.09
CA VAL A 27 -7.34 10.69 13.91
C VAL A 27 -8.31 11.44 12.99
N GLU A 28 -8.60 12.70 13.28
CA GLU A 28 -9.64 13.47 12.60
C GLU A 28 -9.23 13.84 11.18
N ARG A 29 -7.98 14.27 10.98
CA ARG A 29 -7.47 14.74 9.70
C ARG A 29 -6.88 13.58 8.93
N LYS A 30 -7.55 13.15 7.89
CA LYS A 30 -7.22 11.96 7.09
C LYS A 30 -6.75 12.35 5.70
N SER A 31 -5.69 11.72 5.21
CA SER A 31 -5.18 11.93 3.84
C SER A 31 -4.98 10.60 3.14
N MET A 32 -5.70 10.42 2.03
CA MET A 32 -5.44 9.34 1.08
C MET A 32 -4.38 9.81 0.08
N VAL A 33 -3.31 9.06 -0.07
CA VAL A 33 -2.23 9.38 -1.01
C VAL A 33 -2.18 8.29 -2.08
N VAL A 34 -2.52 8.67 -3.32
CA VAL A 34 -2.54 7.76 -4.47
C VAL A 34 -1.26 7.97 -5.26
N MET A 35 -0.34 7.01 -5.17
CA MET A 35 0.91 7.00 -5.92
C MET A 35 0.69 6.39 -7.30
N ALA A 36 1.11 7.07 -8.37
CA ALA A 36 0.89 6.63 -9.74
C ALA A 36 2.20 6.36 -10.48
N GLY A 37 2.28 5.23 -11.19
CA GLY A 37 3.46 4.87 -11.96
C GLY A 37 3.19 3.77 -12.98
N ASP A 38 3.95 3.77 -14.06
CA ASP A 38 3.85 2.79 -15.13
C ASP A 38 5.00 1.77 -15.11
N HIS A 39 4.74 0.60 -15.69
CA HIS A 39 5.62 -0.55 -15.63
C HIS A 39 5.98 -1.08 -17.02
N GLY A 40 7.28 -1.17 -17.31
CA GLY A 40 7.74 -1.72 -18.58
C GLY A 40 7.36 -3.19 -18.81
N VAL A 41 7.06 -3.94 -17.75
CA VAL A 41 6.61 -5.34 -17.84
C VAL A 41 5.26 -5.50 -18.52
N VAL A 42 4.48 -4.44 -18.69
CA VAL A 42 3.22 -4.46 -19.48
C VAL A 42 3.47 -4.92 -20.91
N ALA A 43 4.61 -4.54 -21.50
CA ALA A 43 5.03 -4.98 -22.83
C ALA A 43 5.25 -6.51 -22.95
N ASP A 44 5.36 -7.21 -21.82
CA ASP A 44 5.49 -8.66 -21.75
C ASP A 44 4.13 -9.39 -21.64
N GLY A 45 3.00 -8.70 -21.88
CA GLY A 45 1.68 -9.30 -22.00
C GLY A 45 1.02 -9.75 -20.68
N VAL A 46 1.34 -9.10 -19.57
CA VAL A 46 0.86 -9.45 -18.22
C VAL A 46 -0.41 -8.71 -17.78
N SER A 47 -0.96 -7.86 -18.63
CA SER A 47 -2.16 -7.05 -18.34
C SER A 47 -3.19 -7.16 -19.47
N ALA A 48 -4.48 -7.17 -19.10
CA ALA A 48 -5.59 -7.12 -20.05
C ALA A 48 -5.85 -5.70 -20.56
N TYR A 49 -5.40 -4.67 -19.85
CA TYR A 49 -5.56 -3.27 -20.23
C TYR A 49 -4.27 -2.68 -20.78
N PRO A 50 -4.37 -1.75 -21.74
CA PRO A 50 -3.22 -1.02 -22.26
C PRO A 50 -2.74 0.03 -21.24
N GLN A 51 -1.49 0.45 -21.37
CA GLN A 51 -0.83 1.36 -20.43
C GLN A 51 -1.47 2.76 -20.35
N GLU A 52 -2.10 3.23 -21.43
CA GLU A 52 -2.79 4.52 -21.49
C GLU A 52 -3.89 4.67 -20.43
N VAL A 53 -4.42 3.55 -19.93
CA VAL A 53 -5.42 3.56 -18.86
C VAL A 53 -4.86 4.17 -17.57
N THR A 54 -3.56 4.10 -17.32
CA THR A 54 -2.92 4.76 -16.16
C THR A 54 -3.17 6.27 -16.20
N VAL A 55 -2.88 6.93 -17.33
CA VAL A 55 -3.11 8.38 -17.51
C VAL A 55 -4.57 8.74 -17.33
N GLN A 56 -5.47 7.94 -17.92
CA GLN A 56 -6.92 8.17 -17.88
C GLN A 56 -7.44 8.07 -16.44
N MET A 57 -6.99 7.07 -15.69
CA MET A 57 -7.39 6.89 -14.29
C MET A 57 -6.78 7.94 -13.37
N VAL A 58 -5.52 8.33 -13.58
CA VAL A 58 -4.91 9.45 -12.85
C VAL A 58 -5.73 10.72 -13.04
N ALA A 59 -6.13 11.03 -14.27
CA ALA A 59 -6.99 12.16 -14.56
C ALA A 59 -8.37 12.05 -13.87
N ASN A 60 -8.98 10.87 -13.89
CA ASN A 60 -10.26 10.62 -13.23
C ASN A 60 -10.17 10.79 -11.71
N ILE A 61 -9.10 10.29 -11.07
CA ILE A 61 -8.87 10.47 -9.63
C ILE A 61 -8.60 11.94 -9.31
N ALA A 62 -7.75 12.61 -10.09
CA ALA A 62 -7.39 14.02 -9.87
C ALA A 62 -8.60 14.96 -10.01
N THR A 63 -9.57 14.63 -10.88
CA THR A 63 -10.80 15.41 -11.06
C THR A 63 -11.95 15.01 -10.14
N GLY A 64 -11.75 14.03 -9.26
CA GLY A 64 -12.72 13.67 -8.23
C GLY A 64 -13.79 12.66 -8.64
N GLY A 65 -13.61 11.96 -9.78
CA GLY A 65 -14.59 11.05 -10.38
C GLY A 65 -14.43 9.56 -10.02
N ALA A 66 -13.32 9.16 -9.42
CA ALA A 66 -13.01 7.77 -9.12
C ALA A 66 -13.65 7.28 -7.80
N SER A 67 -13.62 5.96 -7.58
CA SER A 67 -14.18 5.33 -6.38
C SER A 67 -13.51 5.84 -5.11
N ILE A 68 -12.19 6.01 -5.12
CA ILE A 68 -11.47 6.55 -3.97
C ILE A 68 -11.98 7.93 -3.56
N ASN A 69 -12.31 8.80 -4.52
CA ASN A 69 -12.82 10.14 -4.22
C ASN A 69 -14.16 10.09 -3.47
N ALA A 70 -15.06 9.17 -3.88
CA ALA A 70 -16.36 9.00 -3.22
C ALA A 70 -16.19 8.50 -1.78
N LEU A 71 -15.33 7.48 -1.58
CA LEU A 71 -15.09 6.88 -0.27
C LEU A 71 -14.28 7.81 0.63
N ALA A 72 -13.31 8.57 0.10
CA ALA A 72 -12.59 9.58 0.86
C ALA A 72 -13.52 10.68 1.38
N ARG A 73 -14.44 11.18 0.54
CA ARG A 73 -15.46 12.15 0.99
C ARG A 73 -16.31 11.60 2.11
N GLN A 74 -16.69 10.31 2.06
CA GLN A 74 -17.53 9.67 3.08
C GLN A 74 -16.82 9.66 4.45
N VAL A 75 -15.49 9.51 4.51
CA VAL A 75 -14.71 9.48 5.76
C VAL A 75 -14.04 10.81 6.09
N GLY A 76 -14.34 11.87 5.35
CA GLY A 76 -13.73 13.20 5.53
C GLY A 76 -12.24 13.26 5.23
N ALA A 77 -11.74 12.38 4.36
CA ALA A 77 -10.34 12.36 3.93
C ALA A 77 -10.10 13.22 2.69
N THR A 78 -8.93 13.85 2.62
CA THR A 78 -8.43 14.46 1.39
C THR A 78 -7.81 13.39 0.49
N VAL A 79 -7.80 13.63 -0.84
CA VAL A 79 -7.10 12.75 -1.80
C VAL A 79 -5.99 13.56 -2.46
N THR A 80 -4.76 13.06 -2.37
CA THR A 80 -3.60 13.60 -3.05
C THR A 80 -3.11 12.59 -4.07
N VAL A 81 -3.08 12.97 -5.34
CA VAL A 81 -2.52 12.15 -6.42
C VAL A 81 -1.07 12.54 -6.66
N VAL A 82 -0.17 11.57 -6.68
CA VAL A 82 1.26 11.79 -6.85
C VAL A 82 1.75 11.04 -8.09
N ASP A 83 2.26 11.77 -9.06
CA ASP A 83 2.94 11.18 -10.21
C ASP A 83 4.36 10.77 -9.82
N MET A 84 4.58 9.47 -9.65
CA MET A 84 5.87 8.86 -9.35
C MET A 84 6.62 8.43 -10.62
N GLY A 85 5.89 8.17 -11.70
CA GLY A 85 6.49 7.63 -12.92
C GLY A 85 5.47 7.23 -13.98
N VAL A 86 4.42 8.00 -14.17
CA VAL A 86 3.47 7.80 -15.27
C VAL A 86 4.17 8.11 -16.60
N ALA A 87 4.11 7.20 -17.56
CA ALA A 87 4.80 7.36 -18.84
C ALA A 87 4.17 8.42 -19.74
N GLY A 88 2.85 8.60 -19.62
CA GLY A 88 2.13 9.61 -20.40
C GLY A 88 2.22 11.02 -19.83
N ASP A 89 1.72 11.98 -20.60
CA ASP A 89 1.69 13.39 -20.24
C ASP A 89 0.52 13.72 -19.30
N LEU A 90 0.82 14.27 -18.13
CA LEU A 90 -0.15 14.73 -17.14
C LEU A 90 -0.16 16.27 -16.98
N SER A 91 0.55 17.00 -17.84
CA SER A 91 0.73 18.46 -17.73
C SER A 91 -0.59 19.24 -17.75
N ALA A 92 -1.60 18.73 -18.45
CA ALA A 92 -2.93 19.32 -18.50
C ALA A 92 -3.67 19.30 -17.14
N LEU A 93 -3.23 18.48 -16.18
CA LEU A 93 -3.84 18.39 -14.87
C LEU A 93 -3.28 19.42 -13.87
N GLY A 94 -2.18 20.09 -14.21
CA GLY A 94 -1.57 21.14 -13.39
C GLY A 94 -1.38 20.71 -11.92
N ASP A 95 -1.79 21.55 -11.00
CA ASP A 95 -1.63 21.35 -9.54
C ASP A 95 -2.54 20.24 -8.96
N ALA A 96 -3.46 19.67 -9.76
CA ALA A 96 -4.29 18.55 -9.31
C ALA A 96 -3.49 17.25 -9.14
N VAL A 97 -2.26 17.18 -9.69
CA VAL A 97 -1.34 16.04 -9.55
C VAL A 97 0.01 16.56 -9.04
N LEU A 98 0.42 16.08 -7.88
CA LEU A 98 1.73 16.41 -7.32
C LEU A 98 2.82 15.64 -8.09
N SER A 99 3.65 16.34 -8.85
CA SER A 99 4.74 15.70 -9.59
C SER A 99 5.90 15.35 -8.65
N ARG A 100 6.24 14.06 -8.62
CA ARG A 100 7.44 13.46 -8.00
C ARG A 100 8.06 12.42 -8.94
N LYS A 101 7.89 12.67 -10.22
CA LYS A 101 8.27 11.73 -11.29
C LYS A 101 9.78 11.45 -11.27
N VAL A 102 10.11 10.15 -11.06
CA VAL A 102 11.50 9.64 -11.14
C VAL A 102 11.90 9.42 -12.59
N ALA A 103 11.05 8.71 -13.34
CA ALA A 103 11.22 8.50 -14.78
C ALA A 103 9.86 8.13 -15.43
N PRO A 104 9.71 8.17 -16.75
CA PRO A 104 8.47 7.80 -17.44
C PRO A 104 8.31 6.27 -17.52
N GLY A 105 7.91 5.65 -16.42
CA GLY A 105 7.77 4.21 -16.24
C GLY A 105 9.08 3.49 -15.91
N THR A 106 8.98 2.29 -15.35
CA THR A 106 10.13 1.42 -15.10
C THR A 106 10.56 0.67 -16.36
N ALA A 107 11.77 0.07 -16.32
CA ALA A 107 12.13 -0.99 -17.26
C ALA A 107 11.31 -2.26 -16.99
N SER A 108 11.33 -3.22 -17.95
CA SER A 108 10.69 -4.52 -17.74
C SER A 108 11.50 -5.38 -16.78
N ILE A 109 10.91 -5.71 -15.64
CA ILE A 109 11.49 -6.62 -14.64
C ILE A 109 11.66 -8.06 -15.16
N ALA A 110 11.04 -8.41 -16.28
CA ALA A 110 11.22 -9.70 -16.93
C ALA A 110 12.53 -9.78 -17.74
N ARG A 111 13.23 -8.65 -17.90
CA ARG A 111 14.47 -8.54 -18.70
C ARG A 111 15.68 -8.06 -17.89
N GLY A 112 15.47 -7.57 -16.69
CA GLY A 112 16.50 -7.03 -15.78
C GLY A 112 15.87 -6.19 -14.68
N PRO A 113 16.66 -5.37 -13.96
CA PRO A 113 16.15 -4.50 -12.91
C PRO A 113 15.08 -3.52 -13.39
N ALA A 114 14.08 -3.23 -12.54
CA ALA A 114 13.04 -2.24 -12.79
C ALA A 114 13.61 -0.83 -12.98
N MET A 115 14.63 -0.49 -12.19
CA MET A 115 15.22 0.83 -12.12
C MET A 115 16.67 0.76 -11.58
N SER A 116 17.42 1.86 -11.65
CA SER A 116 18.71 1.92 -10.99
C SER A 116 18.54 2.04 -9.46
N PRO A 117 19.59 1.70 -8.66
CA PRO A 117 19.58 1.91 -7.22
C PRO A 117 19.31 3.38 -6.82
N GLU A 118 19.84 4.35 -7.58
CA GLU A 118 19.63 5.77 -7.36
C GLU A 118 18.17 6.16 -7.60
N GLN A 119 17.51 5.61 -8.61
CA GLN A 119 16.10 5.82 -8.89
C GLN A 119 15.22 5.20 -7.79
N ALA A 120 15.61 4.05 -7.23
CA ALA A 120 14.90 3.44 -6.11
C ALA A 120 15.00 4.31 -4.85
N VAL A 121 16.17 4.86 -4.55
CA VAL A 121 16.35 5.83 -3.46
C VAL A 121 15.51 7.07 -3.71
N GLN A 122 15.53 7.63 -4.91
CA GLN A 122 14.74 8.80 -5.28
C GLN A 122 13.22 8.54 -5.12
N ALA A 123 12.73 7.36 -5.47
CA ALA A 123 11.32 6.99 -5.28
C ALA A 123 10.93 6.93 -3.79
N LEU A 124 11.80 6.33 -2.95
CA LEU A 124 11.61 6.30 -1.50
C LEU A 124 11.62 7.71 -0.90
N GLU A 125 12.62 8.53 -1.24
CA GLU A 125 12.75 9.90 -0.76
C GLU A 125 11.55 10.77 -1.17
N ALA A 126 11.07 10.63 -2.40
CA ALA A 126 9.87 11.31 -2.87
C ALA A 126 8.64 10.98 -2.01
N GLY A 127 8.45 9.70 -1.65
CA GLY A 127 7.38 9.29 -0.75
C GLY A 127 7.54 9.86 0.66
N ILE A 128 8.76 9.88 1.20
CA ILE A 128 9.09 10.49 2.50
C ILE A 128 8.79 12.00 2.49
N GLU A 129 9.16 12.70 1.41
CA GLU A 129 8.88 14.14 1.26
C GLU A 129 7.37 14.43 1.19
N VAL A 130 6.60 13.59 0.48
CA VAL A 130 5.13 13.69 0.45
C VAL A 130 4.55 13.54 1.86
N ALA A 131 4.98 12.51 2.60
CA ALA A 131 4.55 12.32 3.99
C ALA A 131 4.90 13.51 4.86
N ARG A 132 6.14 13.99 4.78
CA ARG A 132 6.63 15.17 5.55
C ARG A 132 5.82 16.43 5.24
N GLY A 133 5.52 16.67 3.96
CA GLY A 133 4.73 17.83 3.53
C GLY A 133 3.30 17.80 4.04
N LEU A 134 2.68 16.62 4.10
CA LEU A 134 1.29 16.45 4.54
C LEU A 134 1.13 16.27 6.06
N ALA A 135 2.14 15.79 6.77
CA ALA A 135 2.08 15.47 8.21
C ALA A 135 1.58 16.62 9.11
N PRO A 136 1.86 17.91 8.84
CA PRO A 136 1.33 19.02 9.65
C PRO A 136 -0.21 19.11 9.65
N THR A 137 -0.85 18.62 8.58
CA THR A 137 -2.31 18.67 8.39
C THR A 137 -2.97 17.29 8.38
N THR A 138 -2.21 16.22 8.69
CA THR A 138 -2.68 14.83 8.61
C THR A 138 -2.43 14.11 9.93
N ASP A 139 -3.43 13.47 10.46
CA ASP A 139 -3.35 12.59 11.62
C ASP A 139 -3.21 11.12 11.21
N VAL A 140 -3.90 10.71 10.15
CA VAL A 140 -3.89 9.34 9.62
C VAL A 140 -3.71 9.38 8.11
N PHE A 141 -2.73 8.63 7.63
CA PHE A 141 -2.52 8.40 6.19
C PHE A 141 -3.24 7.14 5.72
N GLY A 142 -3.67 7.14 4.46
CA GLY A 142 -4.07 5.94 3.75
C GLY A 142 -3.29 5.82 2.45
N THR A 143 -2.84 4.62 2.13
CA THR A 143 -2.16 4.35 0.86
C THR A 143 -3.17 4.07 -0.24
N GLY A 144 -2.88 4.54 -1.43
CA GLY A 144 -3.55 4.19 -2.68
C GLY A 144 -2.51 4.10 -3.80
N GLU A 145 -2.92 3.55 -4.91
CA GLU A 145 -2.03 3.42 -6.07
C GLU A 145 -2.80 3.43 -7.40
N MET A 146 -2.10 3.72 -8.47
CA MET A 146 -2.57 3.57 -9.84
C MET A 146 -1.41 3.25 -10.78
N GLY A 147 -1.49 2.09 -11.46
CA GLY A 147 -0.49 1.71 -12.44
C GLY A 147 -0.85 0.41 -13.13
N ILE A 148 -1.09 0.47 -14.45
CA ILE A 148 -1.37 -0.75 -15.22
C ILE A 148 -0.15 -1.67 -15.17
N GLY A 149 -0.40 -2.95 -14.81
CA GLY A 149 0.63 -3.98 -14.69
C GLY A 149 1.32 -4.09 -13.33
N ASN A 150 1.04 -3.19 -12.36
CA ASN A 150 1.69 -3.12 -11.05
C ASN A 150 1.50 -4.38 -10.18
N THR A 151 0.49 -5.20 -10.44
CA THR A 151 0.32 -6.50 -9.75
C THR A 151 1.43 -7.49 -10.07
N THR A 152 2.15 -7.33 -11.20
CA THR A 152 3.28 -8.21 -11.56
C THR A 152 4.52 -7.94 -10.68
N PRO A 153 5.04 -6.71 -10.56
CA PRO A 153 6.11 -6.40 -9.61
C PRO A 153 5.69 -6.68 -8.15
N SER A 154 4.43 -6.42 -7.78
CA SER A 154 3.93 -6.77 -6.45
C SER A 154 4.01 -8.27 -6.17
N SER A 155 3.61 -9.11 -7.13
CA SER A 155 3.76 -10.57 -7.02
C SER A 155 5.22 -11.00 -6.93
N ALA A 156 6.13 -10.36 -7.69
CA ALA A 156 7.55 -10.66 -7.64
C ALA A 156 8.16 -10.28 -6.28
N ILE A 157 7.81 -9.12 -5.71
CA ILE A 157 8.25 -8.70 -4.36
C ILE A 157 7.74 -9.70 -3.32
N VAL A 158 6.44 -10.03 -3.34
CA VAL A 158 5.86 -10.97 -2.36
C VAL A 158 6.50 -12.34 -2.48
N ALA A 159 6.70 -12.87 -3.70
CA ALA A 159 7.38 -14.15 -3.90
C ALA A 159 8.83 -14.12 -3.37
N ALA A 160 9.57 -13.04 -3.63
CA ALA A 160 10.95 -12.89 -3.17
C ALA A 160 11.04 -12.87 -1.64
N VAL A 161 10.21 -12.05 -0.98
CA VAL A 161 10.29 -11.85 0.48
C VAL A 161 9.73 -13.05 1.24
N SER A 162 8.60 -13.63 0.80
CA SER A 162 7.95 -14.77 1.48
C SER A 162 8.58 -16.12 1.17
N GLY A 163 9.27 -16.26 0.03
CA GLY A 163 9.72 -17.55 -0.49
C GLY A 163 8.58 -18.40 -1.08
N SER A 164 7.40 -17.82 -1.27
CA SER A 164 6.28 -18.55 -1.87
C SER A 164 6.48 -18.77 -3.37
N PRO A 165 6.01 -19.90 -3.93
CA PRO A 165 6.03 -20.12 -5.37
C PRO A 165 5.31 -18.99 -6.13
N PRO A 166 5.84 -18.52 -7.30
CA PRO A 166 5.19 -17.48 -8.11
C PRO A 166 3.72 -17.74 -8.43
N ALA A 167 3.34 -19.01 -8.65
CA ALA A 167 1.96 -19.38 -8.93
C ALA A 167 0.99 -19.13 -7.76
N GLU A 168 1.48 -19.11 -6.51
CA GLU A 168 0.67 -18.89 -5.33
C GLU A 168 0.46 -17.41 -5.00
N VAL A 169 1.34 -16.55 -5.49
CA VAL A 169 1.29 -15.10 -5.24
C VAL A 169 0.82 -14.28 -6.44
N THR A 170 0.66 -14.92 -7.61
CA THR A 170 0.20 -14.25 -8.82
C THR A 170 -1.31 -14.32 -8.92
N GLY A 171 -1.97 -13.18 -8.91
CA GLY A 171 -3.41 -13.05 -9.08
C GLY A 171 -3.82 -12.64 -10.50
N ARG A 172 -5.14 -12.58 -10.72
CA ARG A 172 -5.74 -12.23 -12.02
C ARG A 172 -5.63 -10.74 -12.36
N GLY A 173 -5.27 -9.91 -11.37
CA GLY A 173 -5.20 -8.46 -11.56
C GLY A 173 -6.48 -7.91 -12.19
N THR A 174 -6.35 -7.33 -13.38
CA THR A 174 -7.43 -6.69 -14.12
C THR A 174 -8.43 -7.65 -14.81
N GLY A 175 -8.38 -8.96 -14.49
CA GLY A 175 -9.37 -9.93 -14.99
C GLY A 175 -8.85 -10.91 -16.03
N LEU A 176 -7.60 -11.34 -15.92
CA LEU A 176 -7.00 -12.36 -16.79
C LEU A 176 -7.74 -13.70 -16.70
N ASP A 177 -7.84 -14.40 -17.83
CA ASP A 177 -8.32 -15.78 -17.86
C ASP A 177 -7.28 -16.78 -17.30
N ASP A 178 -7.61 -18.08 -17.28
CA ASP A 178 -6.74 -19.10 -16.67
C ASP A 178 -5.43 -19.32 -17.45
N GLU A 179 -5.43 -19.15 -18.76
CA GLU A 179 -4.22 -19.28 -19.57
C GLU A 179 -3.29 -18.07 -19.37
N GLN A 180 -3.86 -16.89 -19.40
CA GLN A 180 -3.17 -15.63 -19.12
C GLN A 180 -2.62 -15.58 -17.71
N LEU A 181 -3.36 -16.10 -16.72
CA LEU A 181 -2.86 -16.20 -15.33
C LEU A 181 -1.64 -17.12 -15.23
N ARG A 182 -1.70 -18.30 -15.85
CA ARG A 182 -0.54 -19.22 -15.90
C ARG A 182 0.66 -18.59 -16.62
N TYR A 183 0.40 -17.86 -17.69
CA TYR A 183 1.44 -17.11 -18.39
C TYR A 183 2.07 -16.04 -17.48
N LYS A 184 1.27 -15.21 -16.82
CA LYS A 184 1.72 -14.19 -15.89
C LYS A 184 2.58 -14.78 -14.75
N ALA A 185 2.18 -15.94 -14.18
CA ALA A 185 2.95 -16.61 -13.15
C ALA A 185 4.35 -17.03 -13.66
N ARG A 186 4.47 -17.50 -14.92
CA ARG A 186 5.77 -17.78 -15.56
C ARG A 186 6.59 -16.51 -15.76
N VAL A 187 5.95 -15.39 -16.12
CA VAL A 187 6.64 -14.10 -16.23
C VAL A 187 7.17 -13.66 -14.87
N VAL A 188 6.38 -13.80 -13.78
CA VAL A 188 6.86 -13.50 -12.41
C VAL A 188 8.04 -14.40 -12.03
N GLU A 189 8.01 -15.68 -12.36
CA GLU A 189 9.15 -16.58 -12.15
C GLU A 189 10.41 -16.12 -12.93
N GLN A 190 10.23 -15.69 -14.16
CA GLN A 190 11.31 -15.11 -14.96
C GLN A 190 11.86 -13.83 -14.32
N CYS A 191 10.97 -12.92 -13.84
CA CYS A 191 11.37 -11.70 -13.16
C CYS A 191 12.30 -11.99 -11.97
N LEU A 192 11.97 -13.00 -11.15
CA LEU A 192 12.81 -13.41 -10.04
C LEU A 192 14.19 -13.87 -10.53
N ARG A 193 14.25 -14.80 -11.49
CA ARG A 193 15.48 -15.42 -11.98
C ARG A 193 16.45 -14.40 -12.60
N VAL A 194 15.94 -13.53 -13.48
CA VAL A 194 16.80 -12.55 -14.18
C VAL A 194 17.32 -11.46 -13.23
N ASN A 195 16.65 -11.26 -12.10
CA ASN A 195 17.04 -10.29 -11.07
C ASN A 195 17.79 -10.92 -9.88
N GLY A 196 18.23 -12.18 -10.01
CA GLY A 196 19.08 -12.84 -9.02
C GLY A 196 18.34 -13.40 -7.80
N PHE A 197 17.02 -13.55 -7.86
CA PHE A 197 16.23 -14.23 -6.84
C PHE A 197 15.98 -15.69 -7.22
N THR A 198 15.99 -16.56 -6.22
CA THR A 198 15.64 -17.98 -6.41
C THR A 198 14.17 -18.19 -6.10
N PRO A 199 13.32 -18.56 -7.06
CA PRO A 199 11.92 -18.85 -6.82
C PRO A 199 11.75 -19.92 -5.72
N GLY A 200 10.85 -19.70 -4.77
CA GLY A 200 10.63 -20.59 -3.64
C GLY A 200 11.62 -20.44 -2.47
N VAL A 201 12.50 -19.45 -2.53
CA VAL A 201 13.45 -19.14 -1.44
C VAL A 201 13.24 -17.71 -0.97
N ALA A 202 12.94 -17.55 0.33
CA ALA A 202 12.73 -16.24 0.93
C ALA A 202 14.02 -15.42 1.01
N GLY A 203 13.93 -14.12 0.72
CA GLY A 203 15.02 -13.17 0.89
C GLY A 203 14.79 -11.86 0.16
N THR A 204 15.47 -10.82 0.59
CA THR A 204 15.47 -9.53 -0.11
C THR A 204 16.61 -9.43 -1.15
N GLY A 205 17.24 -10.56 -1.50
CA GLY A 205 18.46 -10.61 -2.27
C GLY A 205 19.67 -10.31 -1.38
N ASP A 206 20.38 -9.21 -1.63
CA ASP A 206 21.54 -8.82 -0.83
C ASP A 206 21.17 -8.21 0.55
N GLY A 207 19.93 -8.43 1.03
CA GLY A 207 19.48 -8.06 2.35
C GLY A 207 19.00 -6.61 2.50
N ASP A 208 18.76 -5.93 1.37
CA ASP A 208 18.43 -4.50 1.39
C ASP A 208 17.13 -4.21 0.65
N GLY A 209 16.25 -3.42 1.29
CA GLY A 209 14.96 -3.04 0.72
C GLY A 209 15.09 -2.14 -0.51
N VAL A 210 16.17 -1.37 -0.63
CA VAL A 210 16.47 -0.55 -1.82
C VAL A 210 16.80 -1.44 -3.01
N GLY A 211 17.63 -2.46 -2.80
CA GLY A 211 17.96 -3.44 -3.83
C GLY A 211 16.78 -4.29 -4.27
N LEU A 212 15.88 -4.64 -3.34
CA LEU A 212 14.61 -5.30 -3.64
C LEU A 212 13.73 -4.41 -4.55
N LEU A 213 13.56 -3.14 -4.19
CA LEU A 213 12.80 -2.16 -4.96
C LEU A 213 13.40 -1.92 -6.33
N ALA A 214 14.72 -1.73 -6.41
CA ALA A 214 15.42 -1.47 -7.66
C ALA A 214 15.26 -2.62 -8.66
N ARG A 215 15.31 -3.86 -8.18
CA ARG A 215 15.27 -5.05 -9.05
C ARG A 215 13.84 -5.44 -9.42
N LEU A 216 12.88 -5.42 -8.49
CA LEU A 216 11.54 -6.00 -8.68
C LEU A 216 10.40 -5.00 -8.54
N GLY A 217 10.66 -3.74 -8.17
CA GLY A 217 9.62 -2.80 -7.77
C GLY A 217 9.00 -1.99 -8.90
N GLY A 218 8.41 -0.86 -8.46
CA GLY A 218 7.83 0.21 -9.26
C GLY A 218 8.04 1.54 -8.58
N PHE A 219 7.96 2.64 -9.31
CA PHE A 219 8.17 3.96 -8.71
C PHE A 219 7.08 4.29 -7.69
N GLU A 220 5.83 3.94 -7.97
CA GLU A 220 4.70 4.11 -7.06
C GLU A 220 4.82 3.18 -5.84
N ILE A 221 5.34 1.96 -6.01
CA ILE A 221 5.61 1.02 -4.90
C ILE A 221 6.68 1.63 -3.98
N GLY A 222 7.73 2.23 -4.56
CA GLY A 222 8.75 2.99 -3.83
C GLY A 222 8.17 4.20 -3.12
N GLY A 223 7.28 4.95 -3.81
CA GLY A 223 6.54 6.08 -3.22
C GLY A 223 5.69 5.68 -2.02
N ILE A 224 4.96 4.54 -2.10
CA ILE A 224 4.19 3.98 -0.98
C ILE A 224 5.12 3.60 0.17
N ALA A 225 6.22 2.91 -0.10
CA ALA A 225 7.20 2.57 0.94
C ALA A 225 7.76 3.83 1.62
N GLY A 226 8.12 4.85 0.83
CA GLY A 226 8.58 6.13 1.35
C GLY A 226 7.52 6.88 2.16
N LEU A 227 6.25 6.87 1.72
CA LEU A 227 5.13 7.43 2.47
C LEU A 227 5.01 6.80 3.86
N ILE A 228 5.09 5.47 3.93
CA ILE A 228 5.03 4.71 5.18
C ILE A 228 6.20 5.09 6.11
N LEU A 229 7.43 5.13 5.59
CA LEU A 229 8.62 5.51 6.35
C LEU A 229 8.52 6.95 6.89
N GLY A 230 8.08 7.88 6.05
CA GLY A 230 7.92 9.29 6.43
C GLY A 230 6.81 9.50 7.45
N ALA A 231 5.69 8.81 7.30
CA ALA A 231 4.57 8.85 8.26
C ALA A 231 4.97 8.25 9.61
N ALA A 232 5.67 7.10 9.62
CA ALA A 232 6.21 6.49 10.83
C ALA A 232 7.17 7.43 11.56
N ALA A 233 8.09 8.08 10.84
CA ALA A 233 8.99 9.09 11.40
C ALA A 233 8.25 10.29 12.03
N ALA A 234 7.07 10.64 11.48
CA ALA A 234 6.18 11.67 12.01
C ALA A 234 5.21 11.14 13.08
N ARG A 235 5.32 9.86 13.49
CA ARG A 235 4.41 9.17 14.43
C ARG A 235 2.94 9.23 13.98
N ARG A 236 2.70 9.01 12.69
CA ARG A 236 1.36 8.98 12.09
C ARG A 236 1.01 7.57 11.65
N PRO A 237 -0.16 7.04 12.06
CA PRO A 237 -0.69 5.77 11.54
C PRO A 237 -0.87 5.80 10.03
N VAL A 238 -0.58 4.66 9.38
CA VAL A 238 -0.80 4.47 7.94
C VAL A 238 -1.71 3.28 7.71
N VAL A 239 -2.86 3.51 7.09
CA VAL A 239 -3.80 2.46 6.68
C VAL A 239 -3.38 1.95 5.31
N ILE A 240 -2.91 0.69 5.26
CA ILE A 240 -2.42 0.04 4.06
C ILE A 240 -3.59 -0.59 3.31
N ASP A 241 -3.76 -0.22 2.04
CA ASP A 241 -4.91 -0.65 1.22
C ASP A 241 -4.86 -2.14 0.85
N GLY A 242 -4.61 -2.45 -0.40
CA GLY A 242 -4.66 -3.79 -0.98
C GLY A 242 -3.29 -4.39 -1.27
N PHE A 243 -3.25 -5.28 -2.27
CA PHE A 243 -2.08 -6.09 -2.60
C PHE A 243 -0.84 -5.27 -2.94
N ILE A 244 -0.98 -4.27 -3.82
CA ILE A 244 0.13 -3.45 -4.28
C ILE A 244 0.64 -2.55 -3.13
N SER A 245 -0.26 -1.95 -2.37
CA SER A 245 0.10 -1.17 -1.18
C SER A 245 0.84 -2.02 -0.14
N THR A 246 0.44 -3.31 0.01
CA THR A 246 1.13 -4.25 0.91
C THR A 246 2.51 -4.64 0.38
N ALA A 247 2.70 -4.74 -0.95
CA ALA A 247 4.05 -4.91 -1.52
C ALA A 247 4.95 -3.70 -1.21
N GLY A 248 4.42 -2.47 -1.27
CA GLY A 248 5.13 -1.26 -0.81
C GLY A 248 5.45 -1.30 0.69
N ALA A 249 4.53 -1.83 1.50
CA ALA A 249 4.75 -2.02 2.94
C ALA A 249 5.85 -3.05 3.24
N LEU A 250 5.96 -4.13 2.46
CA LEU A 250 7.07 -5.09 2.57
C LEU A 250 8.42 -4.46 2.21
N VAL A 251 8.45 -3.57 1.21
CA VAL A 251 9.66 -2.78 0.90
C VAL A 251 10.01 -1.86 2.08
N ALA A 252 9.04 -1.15 2.65
CA ALA A 252 9.25 -0.30 3.83
C ALA A 252 9.78 -1.10 5.02
N GLN A 253 9.23 -2.29 5.28
CA GLN A 253 9.71 -3.23 6.31
C GLN A 253 11.16 -3.66 6.06
N ALA A 254 11.51 -3.97 4.80
CA ALA A 254 12.86 -4.37 4.43
C ALA A 254 13.89 -3.23 4.61
N VAL A 255 13.47 -1.96 4.38
CA VAL A 255 14.30 -0.77 4.63
C VAL A 255 14.40 -0.47 6.12
N CYS A 256 13.27 -0.49 6.84
CA CYS A 256 13.19 -0.16 8.27
C CYS A 256 12.12 -1.02 8.94
N PRO A 257 12.46 -2.14 9.59
CA PRO A 257 11.49 -3.04 10.21
C PRO A 257 10.56 -2.34 11.22
N ALA A 258 11.05 -1.33 11.94
CA ALA A 258 10.25 -0.57 12.91
C ALA A 258 9.07 0.20 12.27
N SER A 259 9.09 0.43 10.96
CA SER A 259 7.98 1.08 10.26
C SER A 259 6.68 0.27 10.33
N THR A 260 6.76 -1.05 10.51
CA THR A 260 5.58 -1.92 10.63
C THR A 260 4.70 -1.59 11.83
N GLU A 261 5.27 -1.03 12.89
CA GLU A 261 4.52 -0.62 14.08
C GLU A 261 3.51 0.51 13.79
N TYR A 262 3.64 1.21 12.67
CA TYR A 262 2.76 2.29 12.23
C TYR A 262 1.76 1.87 11.16
N MET A 263 1.76 0.59 10.75
CA MET A 263 0.92 0.07 9.67
C MET A 263 -0.36 -0.58 10.21
N ILE A 264 -1.49 -0.23 9.62
CA ILE A 264 -2.81 -0.83 9.84
C ILE A 264 -3.26 -1.45 8.53
N ALA A 265 -3.40 -2.78 8.45
CA ALA A 265 -3.88 -3.45 7.25
C ALA A 265 -5.40 -3.23 7.11
N ALA A 266 -5.83 -2.61 6.01
CA ALA A 266 -7.23 -2.22 5.80
C ALA A 266 -8.14 -3.42 5.56
N HIS A 267 -7.88 -4.16 4.50
CA HIS A 267 -8.77 -5.24 4.08
C HIS A 267 -7.99 -6.44 3.52
N ARG A 268 -8.66 -7.58 3.44
CA ARG A 268 -8.19 -8.72 2.66
C ARG A 268 -8.70 -8.59 1.23
N SER A 269 -7.80 -8.36 0.27
CA SER A 269 -8.15 -8.40 -1.15
C SER A 269 -8.33 -9.85 -1.61
N VAL A 270 -9.14 -10.05 -2.66
CA VAL A 270 -9.25 -11.35 -3.34
C VAL A 270 -8.04 -11.68 -4.21
N GLU A 271 -7.09 -10.75 -4.38
CA GLU A 271 -5.82 -11.05 -5.04
C GLU A 271 -5.08 -12.14 -4.25
N GLN A 272 -4.77 -13.25 -4.93
CA GLN A 272 -4.29 -14.49 -4.30
C GLN A 272 -3.04 -14.28 -3.42
N GLY A 273 -2.10 -13.47 -3.88
CA GLY A 273 -0.86 -13.17 -3.14
C GLY A 273 -1.06 -12.28 -1.92
N HIS A 274 -2.22 -11.62 -1.77
CA HIS A 274 -2.40 -10.62 -0.69
C HIS A 274 -2.42 -11.27 0.70
N ARG A 275 -3.02 -12.46 0.85
CA ARG A 275 -3.00 -13.18 2.12
C ARG A 275 -1.56 -13.49 2.54
N ILE A 276 -0.74 -13.99 1.60
CA ILE A 276 0.67 -14.31 1.85
C ILE A 276 1.46 -13.02 2.20
N ALA A 277 1.20 -11.93 1.49
CA ALA A 277 1.83 -10.65 1.77
C ALA A 277 1.52 -10.13 3.18
N LEU A 278 0.25 -10.21 3.62
CA LEU A 278 -0.18 -9.83 4.96
C LEU A 278 0.43 -10.73 6.05
N GLU A 279 0.47 -12.05 5.83
CA GLU A 279 1.11 -13.00 6.74
C GLU A 279 2.62 -12.71 6.87
N THR A 280 3.30 -12.41 5.75
CA THR A 280 4.72 -12.05 5.72
C THR A 280 4.98 -10.73 6.45
N LEU A 281 4.10 -9.75 6.28
CA LEU A 281 4.15 -8.46 6.97
C LEU A 281 3.81 -8.57 8.47
N GLY A 282 3.21 -9.68 8.90
CA GLY A 282 2.76 -9.90 10.27
C GLY A 282 1.49 -9.11 10.63
N LYS A 283 0.66 -8.72 9.64
CA LYS A 283 -0.53 -7.90 9.85
C LYS A 283 -1.83 -8.66 9.56
N LYS A 284 -2.87 -8.37 10.33
CA LYS A 284 -4.22 -8.91 10.15
C LYS A 284 -5.12 -7.82 9.59
N PRO A 285 -5.80 -8.02 8.45
CA PRO A 285 -6.67 -7.00 7.86
C PRO A 285 -7.92 -6.75 8.69
N LEU A 286 -8.40 -5.51 8.72
CA LEU A 286 -9.61 -5.12 9.47
C LEU A 286 -10.90 -5.60 8.78
N LEU A 287 -10.95 -5.54 7.44
CA LEU A 287 -12.13 -5.83 6.62
C LEU A 287 -11.90 -7.05 5.73
N ASP A 288 -13.00 -7.76 5.45
CA ASP A 288 -13.08 -8.85 4.48
C ASP A 288 -14.37 -8.70 3.69
N MET A 289 -14.28 -8.10 2.49
CA MET A 289 -15.42 -7.67 1.68
C MET A 289 -15.22 -7.96 0.19
N ASP A 290 -14.36 -8.92 -0.15
CA ASP A 290 -14.04 -9.31 -1.52
C ASP A 290 -13.56 -8.15 -2.44
N LEU A 291 -12.95 -7.11 -1.87
CA LEU A 291 -12.44 -5.96 -2.61
C LEU A 291 -11.21 -6.34 -3.45
N ARG A 292 -11.09 -5.71 -4.64
CA ARG A 292 -9.94 -5.89 -5.54
C ARG A 292 -9.66 -4.71 -6.46
N LEU A 293 -10.21 -3.53 -6.15
CA LEU A 293 -10.06 -2.36 -7.03
C LEU A 293 -8.69 -1.70 -6.90
N GLY A 294 -8.17 -1.55 -5.67
CA GLY A 294 -7.03 -0.67 -5.39
C GLY A 294 -7.47 0.77 -5.17
N GLU A 295 -6.72 1.73 -5.69
CA GLU A 295 -6.90 3.18 -5.56
C GLU A 295 -6.81 3.71 -4.11
N GLY A 296 -6.79 2.84 -3.08
CA GLY A 296 -6.92 3.18 -1.67
C GLY A 296 -8.34 2.99 -1.11
N THR A 297 -9.21 2.32 -1.86
CA THR A 297 -10.64 2.19 -1.51
C THR A 297 -10.87 1.41 -0.23
N GLY A 298 -10.13 0.34 0.00
CA GLY A 298 -10.19 -0.42 1.25
C GLY A 298 -9.63 0.35 2.43
N ALA A 299 -8.55 1.12 2.23
CA ALA A 299 -7.98 1.98 3.26
C ALA A 299 -8.99 3.06 3.68
N ALA A 300 -9.65 3.71 2.74
CA ALA A 300 -10.69 4.70 3.04
C ALA A 300 -11.83 4.09 3.88
N LEU A 301 -12.32 2.90 3.52
CA LEU A 301 -13.37 2.21 4.29
C LEU A 301 -12.90 1.85 5.71
N ALA A 302 -11.66 1.39 5.87
CA ALA A 302 -11.09 1.01 7.16
C ALA A 302 -10.89 2.22 8.11
N MET A 303 -10.79 3.44 7.60
CA MET A 303 -10.68 4.66 8.42
C MET A 303 -11.88 4.88 9.34
N ASN A 304 -13.07 4.35 9.00
CA ASN A 304 -14.22 4.36 9.94
C ASN A 304 -13.92 3.52 11.20
N LEU A 305 -13.17 2.44 11.07
CA LEU A 305 -12.79 1.61 12.22
C LEU A 305 -11.71 2.28 13.07
N VAL A 306 -10.85 3.09 12.47
CA VAL A 306 -9.89 3.94 13.19
C VAL A 306 -10.61 4.95 14.06
N ASP A 307 -11.64 5.64 13.52
CA ASP A 307 -12.48 6.55 14.29
C ASP A 307 -13.22 5.83 15.43
N ALA A 308 -13.78 4.65 15.15
CA ALA A 308 -14.47 3.84 16.16
C ALA A 308 -13.52 3.39 17.27
N ALA A 309 -12.30 2.97 16.95
CA ALA A 309 -11.29 2.55 17.92
C ALA A 309 -10.89 3.71 18.86
N LYS A 310 -10.69 4.92 18.31
CA LYS A 310 -10.47 6.12 19.14
C LYS A 310 -11.63 6.38 20.07
N ARG A 311 -12.87 6.36 19.58
CA ARG A 311 -14.05 6.61 20.42
C ARG A 311 -14.21 5.58 21.53
N VAL A 312 -13.92 4.32 21.25
CA VAL A 312 -13.90 3.28 22.28
C VAL A 312 -12.89 3.61 23.37
N LEU A 313 -11.69 4.06 22.98
CA LEU A 313 -10.63 4.41 23.95
C LEU A 313 -10.99 5.64 24.80
N THR A 314 -11.68 6.64 24.22
CA THR A 314 -11.87 7.95 24.84
C THR A 314 -13.26 8.22 25.40
N GLU A 315 -14.31 7.48 24.97
CA GLU A 315 -15.70 7.78 25.31
C GLU A 315 -16.37 6.65 26.12
N VAL A 316 -15.79 5.43 26.12
CA VAL A 316 -16.40 4.30 26.86
C VAL A 316 -15.93 4.32 28.31
N ALA A 317 -16.87 4.54 29.25
CA ALA A 317 -16.59 4.51 30.67
C ALA A 317 -16.11 3.14 31.14
N THR A 318 -15.18 3.13 32.08
CA THR A 318 -14.81 1.91 32.81
C THR A 318 -15.94 1.44 33.74
N PHE A 319 -15.88 0.22 34.24
CA PHE A 319 -16.90 -0.26 35.20
C PHE A 319 -16.94 0.59 36.47
N ASP A 320 -15.78 1.07 36.92
CA ASP A 320 -15.68 1.91 38.11
C ASP A 320 -16.31 3.29 37.88
N GLU A 321 -16.01 3.93 36.72
CA GLU A 321 -16.64 5.21 36.36
C GLU A 321 -18.15 5.10 36.14
N ALA A 322 -18.62 3.98 35.61
CA ALA A 322 -20.04 3.71 35.37
C ALA A 322 -20.77 3.10 36.59
N ALA A 323 -20.10 2.92 37.73
CA ALA A 323 -20.63 2.28 38.94
C ALA A 323 -21.26 0.89 38.67
N VAL A 324 -20.71 0.12 37.72
CA VAL A 324 -21.19 -1.23 37.40
C VAL A 324 -20.44 -2.25 38.24
N SER A 325 -21.21 -3.15 38.89
CA SER A 325 -20.64 -4.24 39.71
C SER A 325 -19.79 -5.16 38.87
N GLN A 326 -18.60 -5.45 39.39
CA GLN A 326 -17.69 -6.44 38.76
C GLN A 326 -18.05 -7.86 39.23
N ARG A 327 -17.67 -8.87 38.45
CA ARG A 327 -17.74 -10.27 38.88
C ARG A 327 -16.86 -10.46 40.11
N SER A 328 -17.43 -11.03 41.15
CA SER A 328 -16.71 -11.52 42.31
C SER A 328 -15.84 -12.74 41.96
#